data_678cc865fee3a21165e328d97bd93b1d
#
_entry.id   678cc865fee3a21165e328d97bd93b1d
#
_cell.length_a   1.000
_cell.length_b   1.000
_cell.length_c   1.000
_cell.angle_alpha   90.00
_cell.angle_beta   90.00
_cell.angle_gamma   90.00
#
_symmetry.space_group_name_H-M   'P 1'
#
loop_
_entity.id
_entity.type
_entity.pdbx_description
1 polymer ?
#
loop_
_entity_poly.entity_id
_entity_poly.type
_entity_poly.pdbx_seq_one_letter_code
_entity_poly.pdbx_strand_id
1 'polypeptide(L)'
;MFNNDGDVCASISKRPDTTPLTALLKEQGDEIFKDCDSIALELDLEKETVKQVLRFAKKYNKRVYAAISNMSIAMERRDFLQQVDCFVCNQQEAGLLFSDDYDHLSPAAMREVLAANVHSANIPCMVVTMGGQGAVYASHNGESGMIPAKKVDVIDTTGAGDSFFAGT
;
A
#
# COMPACT_ATOMS: atom_id res chain seq x y z
N MET A 1 16.90 1.80 14.39
CA MET A 1 16.95 2.69 15.57
C MET A 1 15.53 2.85 16.07
N PHE A 2 15.30 2.62 17.34
CA PHE A 2 13.98 2.72 17.96
C PHE A 2 13.94 3.93 18.90
N ASN A 3 12.78 4.54 19.08
CA ASN A 3 12.52 5.53 20.13
C ASN A 3 12.27 4.83 21.48
N ASN A 4 12.00 5.63 22.54
CA ASN A 4 11.73 5.10 23.88
C ASN A 4 10.41 4.30 23.97
N ASP A 5 9.52 4.44 23.00
CA ASP A 5 8.21 3.80 22.94
C ASP A 5 8.24 2.51 22.07
N GLY A 6 9.41 2.17 21.51
CA GLY A 6 9.61 0.99 20.70
C GLY A 6 9.32 1.18 19.21
N ASP A 7 9.04 2.41 18.77
CA ASP A 7 8.80 2.68 17.34
C ASP A 7 10.10 2.87 16.57
N VAL A 8 10.09 2.51 15.30
CA VAL A 8 11.23 2.69 14.40
C VAL A 8 11.36 4.15 13.99
N CYS A 9 12.36 4.86 14.53
CA CYS A 9 12.66 6.24 14.16
C CYS A 9 13.50 6.38 12.89
N ALA A 10 14.38 5.42 12.62
CA ALA A 10 15.24 5.41 11.45
C ALA A 10 15.68 4.00 11.12
N SER A 11 15.75 3.69 9.84
CA SER A 11 16.28 2.42 9.32
C SER A 11 17.31 2.68 8.24
N ILE A 12 18.31 1.79 8.14
CA ILE A 12 19.25 1.75 7.03
C ILE A 12 19.04 0.40 6.38
N SER A 13 18.58 0.39 5.14
CA SER A 13 18.38 -0.83 4.38
C SER A 13 19.19 -0.82 3.09
N LYS A 14 19.77 -1.96 2.75
CA LYS A 14 20.37 -2.18 1.43
C LYS A 14 19.36 -2.93 0.59
N ARG A 15 18.88 -2.31 -0.47
CA ARG A 15 17.97 -2.96 -1.41
C ARG A 15 18.71 -4.02 -2.22
N PRO A 16 18.12 -5.19 -2.43
CA PRO A 16 18.64 -6.16 -3.37
C PRO A 16 18.54 -5.61 -4.81
N ASP A 17 19.36 -6.13 -5.70
CA ASP A 17 19.21 -5.90 -7.13
C ASP A 17 17.97 -6.67 -7.64
N THR A 18 16.96 -5.94 -8.08
CA THR A 18 15.70 -6.50 -8.60
C THR A 18 15.66 -6.53 -10.13
N THR A 19 16.73 -6.12 -10.82
CA THR A 19 16.84 -6.17 -12.29
C THR A 19 16.53 -7.56 -12.87
N PRO A 20 16.95 -8.69 -12.25
CA PRO A 20 16.60 -10.01 -12.73
C PRO A 20 15.08 -10.28 -12.80
N LEU A 21 14.27 -9.65 -11.94
CA LEU A 21 12.81 -9.79 -12.00
C LEU A 21 12.23 -9.25 -13.31
N THR A 22 12.77 -8.13 -13.79
CA THR A 22 12.33 -7.55 -15.07
C THR A 22 12.57 -8.50 -16.24
N ALA A 23 13.71 -9.20 -16.26
CA ALA A 23 14.04 -10.20 -17.27
C ALA A 23 13.11 -11.43 -17.17
N LEU A 24 12.93 -11.94 -15.96
CA LEU A 24 12.03 -13.07 -15.69
C LEU A 24 10.60 -12.79 -16.16
N LEU A 25 10.08 -11.60 -15.87
CA LEU A 25 8.74 -11.20 -16.29
C LEU A 25 8.61 -11.08 -17.82
N LYS A 26 9.67 -10.70 -18.53
CA LYS A 26 9.66 -10.69 -20.00
C LYS A 26 9.59 -12.09 -20.60
N GLU A 27 10.26 -13.05 -19.99
CA GLU A 27 10.35 -14.43 -20.48
C GLU A 27 9.16 -15.29 -20.05
N GLN A 28 8.74 -15.18 -18.78
CA GLN A 28 7.79 -16.09 -18.15
C GLN A 28 6.53 -15.41 -17.63
N GLY A 29 6.36 -14.10 -17.86
CA GLY A 29 5.24 -13.35 -17.28
C GLY A 29 3.87 -13.91 -17.69
N ASP A 30 3.71 -14.41 -18.91
CA ASP A 30 2.46 -15.00 -19.35
C ASP A 30 2.09 -16.28 -18.58
N GLU A 31 3.07 -17.11 -18.25
CA GLU A 31 2.85 -18.32 -17.47
C GLU A 31 2.54 -17.97 -16.00
N ILE A 32 3.29 -17.02 -15.42
CA ILE A 32 3.14 -16.60 -14.04
C ILE A 32 1.75 -15.99 -13.78
N PHE A 33 1.31 -15.06 -14.65
CA PHE A 33 0.10 -14.28 -14.38
C PHE A 33 -1.19 -14.88 -14.91
N LYS A 34 -1.12 -15.85 -15.82
CA LYS A 34 -2.30 -16.50 -16.39
C LYS A 34 -3.12 -17.21 -15.32
N ASP A 35 -2.48 -17.95 -14.45
CA ASP A 35 -3.13 -18.87 -13.51
C ASP A 35 -3.21 -18.35 -12.07
N CYS A 36 -2.68 -17.16 -11.78
CA CYS A 36 -2.84 -16.55 -10.45
C CYS A 36 -4.26 -16.00 -10.23
N ASP A 37 -4.73 -15.96 -9.00
CA ASP A 37 -6.03 -15.39 -8.64
C ASP A 37 -5.95 -13.87 -8.46
N SER A 38 -4.89 -13.39 -7.82
CA SER A 38 -4.62 -11.99 -7.55
C SER A 38 -3.12 -11.73 -7.45
N ILE A 39 -2.74 -10.48 -7.39
CA ILE A 39 -1.34 -10.03 -7.36
C ILE A 39 -1.15 -9.16 -6.11
N ALA A 40 -0.22 -9.55 -5.24
CA ALA A 40 0.32 -8.71 -4.19
C ALA A 40 1.58 -8.02 -4.72
N LEU A 41 1.58 -6.70 -4.75
CA LEU A 41 2.63 -5.90 -5.39
C LEU A 41 3.25 -4.90 -4.43
N GLU A 42 4.56 -4.98 -4.27
CA GLU A 42 5.35 -3.92 -3.63
C GLU A 42 5.73 -2.87 -4.70
N LEU A 43 5.26 -1.63 -4.51
CA LEU A 43 5.49 -0.54 -5.47
C LEU A 43 6.91 0.03 -5.41
N ASP A 44 7.71 -0.36 -4.44
CA ASP A 44 9.13 -0.01 -4.31
C ASP A 44 10.03 -0.67 -5.35
N LEU A 45 9.52 -1.67 -6.06
CA LEU A 45 10.24 -2.32 -7.15
C LEU A 45 10.60 -1.34 -8.26
N GLU A 46 11.53 -1.70 -9.11
CA GLU A 46 11.92 -0.88 -10.25
C GLU A 46 10.70 -0.54 -11.14
N LYS A 47 10.67 0.70 -11.62
CA LYS A 47 9.55 1.24 -12.41
C LYS A 47 9.14 0.33 -13.57
N GLU A 48 10.12 -0.25 -14.25
CA GLU A 48 9.85 -1.14 -15.38
C GLU A 48 9.23 -2.46 -14.95
N THR A 49 9.66 -3.01 -13.81
CA THR A 49 9.06 -4.20 -13.20
C THR A 49 7.59 -3.96 -12.85
N VAL A 50 7.30 -2.86 -12.14
CA VAL A 50 5.93 -2.48 -11.78
C VAL A 50 5.05 -2.32 -13.02
N LYS A 51 5.53 -1.63 -14.06
CA LYS A 51 4.79 -1.49 -15.33
C LYS A 51 4.48 -2.84 -15.99
N GLN A 52 5.42 -3.76 -15.97
CA GLN A 52 5.20 -5.08 -16.54
C GLN A 52 4.14 -5.86 -15.76
N VAL A 53 4.21 -5.85 -14.43
CA VAL A 53 3.20 -6.48 -13.56
C VAL A 53 1.82 -5.91 -13.84
N LEU A 54 1.65 -4.59 -13.87
CA LEU A 54 0.37 -3.92 -14.16
C LEU A 54 -0.14 -4.25 -15.57
N ARG A 55 0.76 -4.37 -16.56
CA ARG A 55 0.40 -4.80 -17.91
C ARG A 55 -0.14 -6.24 -17.93
N PHE A 56 0.51 -7.16 -17.22
CA PHE A 56 0.03 -8.55 -17.12
C PHE A 56 -1.27 -8.64 -16.32
N ALA A 57 -1.40 -7.88 -15.23
CA ALA A 57 -2.64 -7.79 -14.47
C ALA A 57 -3.82 -7.40 -15.37
N LYS A 58 -3.63 -6.36 -16.18
CA LYS A 58 -4.64 -5.92 -17.15
C LYS A 58 -4.90 -6.98 -18.24
N LYS A 59 -3.84 -7.61 -18.78
CA LYS A 59 -3.96 -8.64 -19.83
C LYS A 59 -4.78 -9.83 -19.36
N TYR A 60 -4.59 -10.27 -18.12
CA TYR A 60 -5.23 -11.45 -17.55
C TYR A 60 -6.39 -11.12 -16.60
N ASN A 61 -6.81 -9.85 -16.54
CA ASN A 61 -7.88 -9.36 -15.66
C ASN A 61 -7.70 -9.79 -14.20
N LYS A 62 -6.49 -9.59 -13.66
CA LYS A 62 -6.14 -9.94 -12.28
C LYS A 62 -6.23 -8.72 -11.38
N ARG A 63 -6.76 -8.91 -10.17
CA ARG A 63 -6.76 -7.87 -9.14
C ARG A 63 -5.36 -7.64 -8.61
N VAL A 64 -5.03 -6.36 -8.38
CA VAL A 64 -3.75 -5.95 -7.83
C VAL A 64 -3.96 -5.27 -6.49
N TYR A 65 -3.39 -5.85 -5.45
CA TYR A 65 -3.29 -5.26 -4.13
C TYR A 65 -1.87 -4.75 -3.95
N ALA A 66 -1.72 -3.50 -3.56
CA ALA A 66 -0.40 -2.87 -3.49
C ALA A 66 -0.10 -2.30 -2.11
N ALA A 67 1.15 -2.42 -1.72
CA ALA A 67 1.75 -1.72 -0.59
C ALA A 67 2.99 -0.97 -1.04
N ILE A 68 3.52 -0.10 -0.19
CA ILE A 68 4.75 0.63 -0.46
C ILE A 68 5.49 0.90 0.84
N SER A 69 6.76 0.55 0.87
CA SER A 69 7.63 0.79 2.04
C SER A 69 8.39 2.12 1.94
N ASN A 70 8.42 2.76 0.76
CA ASN A 70 9.10 4.04 0.54
C ASN A 70 8.20 5.04 -0.17
N MET A 71 7.63 5.93 0.61
CA MET A 71 6.68 6.94 0.12
C MET A 71 7.25 7.93 -0.90
N SER A 72 8.57 8.15 -0.93
CA SER A 72 9.17 8.98 -1.98
C SER A 72 8.87 8.42 -3.37
N ILE A 73 8.83 7.09 -3.49
CA ILE A 73 8.50 6.40 -4.73
C ILE A 73 7.01 6.53 -5.07
N ALA A 74 6.12 6.43 -4.06
CA ALA A 74 4.68 6.61 -4.26
C ALA A 74 4.36 8.01 -4.81
N MET A 75 5.00 9.03 -4.26
CA MET A 75 4.80 10.42 -4.69
C MET A 75 5.20 10.63 -6.16
N GLU A 76 6.28 9.97 -6.60
CA GLU A 76 6.75 10.03 -7.99
C GLU A 76 5.90 9.19 -8.96
N ARG A 77 5.14 8.21 -8.43
CA ARG A 77 4.45 7.19 -9.21
C ARG A 77 2.97 7.11 -8.90
N ARG A 78 2.33 8.24 -8.68
CA ARG A 78 0.88 8.31 -8.43
C ARG A 78 0.05 7.65 -9.53
N ASP A 79 0.55 7.62 -10.76
CA ASP A 79 -0.07 6.92 -11.88
C ASP A 79 -0.21 5.41 -11.67
N PHE A 80 0.65 4.79 -10.85
CA PHE A 80 0.51 3.37 -10.50
C PHE A 80 -0.61 3.13 -9.50
N LEU A 81 -0.82 4.06 -8.56
CA LEU A 81 -1.90 3.96 -7.58
C LEU A 81 -3.30 3.95 -8.24
N GLN A 82 -3.43 4.59 -9.39
CA GLN A 82 -4.66 4.60 -10.18
C GLN A 82 -4.92 3.29 -10.93
N GLN A 83 -3.93 2.39 -11.00
CA GLN A 83 -3.97 1.14 -11.75
C GLN A 83 -4.03 -0.11 -10.85
N VAL A 84 -4.00 0.07 -9.52
CA VAL A 84 -4.16 -1.02 -8.56
C VAL A 84 -5.58 -1.02 -8.02
N ASP A 85 -6.12 -2.19 -7.68
CA ASP A 85 -7.48 -2.31 -7.15
C ASP A 85 -7.57 -1.84 -5.70
N CYS A 86 -6.52 -2.06 -4.92
CA CYS A 86 -6.45 -1.59 -3.55
C CYS A 86 -5.00 -1.24 -3.17
N PHE A 87 -4.82 -0.08 -2.54
CA PHE A 87 -3.56 0.37 -1.98
C PHE A 87 -3.64 0.42 -0.45
N VAL A 88 -2.69 -0.19 0.22
CA VAL A 88 -2.62 -0.24 1.69
C VAL A 88 -1.40 0.52 2.18
N CYS A 89 -1.60 1.42 3.13
CA CYS A 89 -0.53 2.17 3.78
C CYS A 89 -0.89 2.51 5.23
N ASN A 90 0.02 3.11 5.97
CA ASN A 90 -0.26 3.66 7.30
C ASN A 90 -0.67 5.15 7.22
N GLN A 91 -1.02 5.71 8.37
CA GLN A 91 -1.51 7.09 8.50
C GLN A 91 -0.45 8.13 8.09
N GLN A 92 0.81 7.93 8.46
CA GLN A 92 1.92 8.79 8.08
C GLN A 92 2.20 8.74 6.57
N GLU A 93 2.19 7.54 6.01
CA GLU A 93 2.36 7.32 4.57
C GLU A 93 1.24 7.99 3.76
N ALA A 94 0.00 7.90 4.24
CA ALA A 94 -1.12 8.61 3.63
C ALA A 94 -0.94 10.13 3.67
N GLY A 95 -0.45 10.66 4.80
CA GLY A 95 -0.12 12.08 4.95
C GLY A 95 0.94 12.53 3.95
N LEU A 96 2.03 11.77 3.83
CA LEU A 96 3.06 12.05 2.82
C LEU A 96 2.52 12.02 1.38
N LEU A 97 1.67 11.04 1.06
CA LEU A 97 1.08 10.91 -0.28
C LEU A 97 0.22 12.12 -0.66
N PHE A 98 -0.56 12.64 0.28
CA PHE A 98 -1.46 13.76 0.05
C PHE A 98 -0.90 15.12 0.48
N SER A 99 0.36 15.15 0.96
CA SER A 99 1.07 16.36 1.42
C SER A 99 0.34 17.08 2.57
N ASP A 100 -0.12 16.29 3.56
CA ASP A 100 -0.84 16.73 4.72
C ASP A 100 -0.40 15.95 5.97
N ASP A 101 -0.79 16.39 7.18
CA ASP A 101 -0.49 15.73 8.45
C ASP A 101 -1.75 15.05 9.02
N TYR A 102 -1.73 13.73 9.04
CA TYR A 102 -2.86 12.93 9.50
C TYR A 102 -2.62 12.26 10.86
N ASP A 103 -1.46 12.43 11.47
CA ASP A 103 -1.07 11.75 12.71
C ASP A 103 -2.04 11.98 13.88
N HIS A 104 -2.73 13.12 13.87
CA HIS A 104 -3.66 13.53 14.93
C HIS A 104 -5.13 13.20 14.61
N LEU A 105 -5.42 12.65 13.46
CA LEU A 105 -6.79 12.41 13.07
C LEU A 105 -7.38 11.18 13.79
N SER A 106 -8.62 11.32 14.26
CA SER A 106 -9.42 10.18 14.68
C SER A 106 -9.82 9.33 13.48
N PRO A 107 -10.19 8.05 13.67
CA PRO A 107 -10.66 7.20 12.56
C PRO A 107 -11.84 7.81 11.77
N ALA A 108 -12.75 8.50 12.46
CA ALA A 108 -13.87 9.17 11.79
C ALA A 108 -13.41 10.32 10.90
N ALA A 109 -12.53 11.20 11.41
CA ALA A 109 -11.96 12.30 10.63
C ALA A 109 -11.08 11.77 9.48
N MET A 110 -10.26 10.76 9.73
CA MET A 110 -9.43 10.13 8.71
C MET A 110 -10.27 9.55 7.57
N ARG A 111 -11.39 8.90 7.88
CA ARG A 111 -12.31 8.36 6.85
C ARG A 111 -12.85 9.45 5.93
N GLU A 112 -13.23 10.62 6.47
CA GLU A 112 -13.76 11.73 5.66
C GLU A 112 -12.69 12.31 4.75
N VAL A 113 -11.50 12.57 5.29
CA VAL A 113 -10.36 13.08 4.52
C VAL A 113 -9.93 12.07 3.46
N LEU A 114 -9.84 10.79 3.82
CA LEU A 114 -9.45 9.73 2.90
C LEU A 114 -10.45 9.62 1.73
N ALA A 115 -11.75 9.67 2.00
CA ALA A 115 -12.78 9.61 0.96
C ALA A 115 -12.66 10.76 -0.06
N ALA A 116 -12.41 11.97 0.41
CA ALA A 116 -12.21 13.13 -0.45
C ALA A 116 -10.94 12.99 -1.32
N ASN A 117 -9.83 12.53 -0.70
CA ASN A 117 -8.55 12.40 -1.39
C ASN A 117 -8.53 11.26 -2.40
N VAL A 118 -9.09 10.11 -2.05
CA VAL A 118 -9.23 8.94 -2.96
C VAL A 118 -10.04 9.31 -4.19
N HIS A 119 -11.14 10.03 -4.01
CA HIS A 119 -11.97 10.52 -5.11
C HIS A 119 -11.18 11.50 -6.00
N SER A 120 -10.54 12.51 -5.40
CA SER A 120 -9.79 13.54 -6.13
C SER A 120 -8.57 13.00 -6.87
N ALA A 121 -7.88 12.01 -6.28
CA ALA A 121 -6.70 11.37 -6.86
C ALA A 121 -7.05 10.25 -7.84
N ASN A 122 -8.33 9.90 -7.99
CA ASN A 122 -8.79 8.81 -8.84
C ASN A 122 -8.14 7.46 -8.48
N ILE A 123 -7.96 7.20 -7.17
CA ILE A 123 -7.45 5.93 -6.65
C ILE A 123 -8.64 4.98 -6.46
N PRO A 124 -8.63 3.75 -7.02
CA PRO A 124 -9.77 2.84 -6.95
C PRO A 124 -10.21 2.51 -5.51
N CYS A 125 -9.28 2.11 -4.67
CA CYS A 125 -9.50 1.87 -3.24
C CYS A 125 -8.22 2.11 -2.46
N MET A 126 -8.36 2.64 -1.24
CA MET A 126 -7.24 2.83 -0.32
C MET A 126 -7.64 2.42 1.08
N VAL A 127 -6.74 1.72 1.76
CA VAL A 127 -6.88 1.34 3.18
C VAL A 127 -5.75 1.96 3.95
N VAL A 128 -6.08 2.65 5.05
CA VAL A 128 -5.10 3.28 5.94
C VAL A 128 -5.16 2.63 7.31
N THR A 129 -4.05 2.03 7.72
CA THR A 129 -3.90 1.47 9.06
C THR A 129 -3.57 2.58 10.05
N MET A 130 -4.17 2.52 11.24
CA MET A 130 -4.07 3.52 12.31
C MET A 130 -3.62 2.88 13.63
N GLY A 131 -2.80 1.84 13.57
CA GLY A 131 -2.28 1.12 14.72
C GLY A 131 -3.40 0.63 15.65
N GLY A 132 -3.32 0.94 16.94
CA GLY A 132 -4.33 0.55 17.94
C GLY A 132 -5.72 1.17 17.75
N GLN A 133 -5.89 2.11 16.82
CA GLN A 133 -7.20 2.68 16.48
C GLN A 133 -7.93 1.87 15.38
N GLY A 134 -7.24 0.95 14.71
CA GLY A 134 -7.81 0.10 13.66
C GLY A 134 -7.41 0.52 12.26
N ALA A 135 -8.34 0.49 11.33
CA ALA A 135 -8.13 0.88 9.95
C ALA A 135 -9.35 1.60 9.38
N VAL A 136 -9.11 2.45 8.39
CA VAL A 136 -10.14 3.11 7.60
C VAL A 136 -9.93 2.79 6.14
N TYR A 137 -11.01 2.78 5.37
CA TYR A 137 -10.93 2.61 3.93
C TYR A 137 -11.86 3.58 3.20
N ALA A 138 -11.49 3.89 1.99
CA ALA A 138 -12.33 4.60 1.04
C ALA A 138 -12.07 4.11 -0.38
N SER A 139 -13.11 4.14 -1.21
CA SER A 139 -13.02 3.79 -2.62
C SER A 139 -13.56 4.92 -3.50
N HIS A 140 -13.10 4.96 -4.72
CA HIS A 140 -13.49 5.99 -5.70
C HIS A 140 -15.00 6.01 -5.99
N ASN A 141 -15.68 4.88 -5.82
CA ASN A 141 -17.15 4.76 -6.00
C ASN A 141 -17.96 5.39 -4.85
N GLY A 142 -17.30 5.94 -3.82
CA GLY A 142 -17.92 6.60 -2.68
C GLY A 142 -18.15 5.72 -1.45
N GLU A 143 -17.78 4.44 -1.50
CA GLU A 143 -17.81 3.58 -0.31
C GLU A 143 -16.68 3.95 0.63
N SER A 144 -16.97 4.04 1.93
CA SER A 144 -15.97 4.24 2.97
C SER A 144 -16.41 3.62 4.28
N GLY A 145 -15.46 3.26 5.11
CA GLY A 145 -15.76 2.68 6.41
C GLY A 145 -14.53 2.66 7.33
N MET A 146 -14.76 2.17 8.55
CA MET A 146 -13.70 1.98 9.54
C MET A 146 -13.94 0.71 10.32
N ILE A 147 -12.84 0.06 10.73
CA ILE A 147 -12.82 -1.15 11.53
C ILE A 147 -11.93 -0.91 12.74
N PRO A 148 -12.43 -1.05 13.98
CA PRO A 148 -11.61 -0.87 15.17
C PRO A 148 -10.59 -2.00 15.32
N ALA A 149 -9.43 -1.68 15.91
CA ALA A 149 -8.45 -2.70 16.26
C ALA A 149 -8.96 -3.61 17.38
N LYS A 150 -8.56 -4.87 17.35
CA LYS A 150 -8.68 -5.75 18.50
C LYS A 150 -7.64 -5.34 19.55
N LYS A 151 -8.04 -5.29 20.82
CA LYS A 151 -7.10 -5.07 21.93
C LYS A 151 -6.23 -6.32 22.10
N VAL A 152 -4.94 -6.13 22.03
CA VAL A 152 -3.92 -7.16 22.22
C VAL A 152 -2.77 -6.57 23.04
N ASP A 153 -2.02 -7.43 23.73
CA ASP A 153 -0.77 -7.03 24.37
C ASP A 153 0.32 -6.98 23.27
N VAL A 154 0.80 -5.78 22.98
CA VAL A 154 1.81 -5.54 21.94
C VAL A 154 3.19 -5.81 22.52
N ILE A 155 3.93 -6.71 21.87
CA ILE A 155 5.33 -7.01 22.21
C ILE A 155 6.26 -6.32 21.19
N ASP A 156 5.92 -6.39 19.90
CA ASP A 156 6.68 -5.83 18.77
C ASP A 156 5.71 -5.48 17.64
N THR A 157 5.90 -4.33 17.02
CA THR A 157 5.09 -3.84 15.90
C THR A 157 5.70 -4.13 14.53
N THR A 158 6.93 -4.70 14.50
CA THR A 158 7.61 -5.03 13.25
C THR A 158 6.80 -6.05 12.44
N GLY A 159 6.53 -5.71 11.17
CA GLY A 159 5.74 -6.56 10.28
C GLY A 159 4.23 -6.54 10.52
N ALA A 160 3.71 -5.68 11.42
CA ALA A 160 2.27 -5.55 11.63
C ALA A 160 1.56 -5.05 10.37
N GLY A 161 2.15 -4.09 9.65
CA GLY A 161 1.66 -3.60 8.36
C GLY A 161 1.65 -4.68 7.29
N ASP A 162 2.73 -5.45 7.19
CA ASP A 162 2.84 -6.56 6.23
C ASP A 162 1.82 -7.65 6.50
N SER A 163 1.62 -7.99 7.79
CA SER A 163 0.62 -8.97 8.22
C SER A 163 -0.81 -8.50 7.93
N PHE A 164 -1.07 -7.20 8.13
CA PHE A 164 -2.37 -6.61 7.79
C PHE A 164 -2.60 -6.66 6.27
N PHE A 165 -1.60 -6.25 5.49
CA PHE A 165 -1.66 -6.29 4.02
C PHE A 165 -1.91 -7.70 3.49
N ALA A 166 -1.23 -8.71 4.04
CA ALA A 166 -1.42 -10.11 3.65
C ALA A 166 -2.82 -10.65 3.97
N GLY A 167 -3.54 -10.03 4.92
CA GLY A 167 -4.90 -10.39 5.31
C GLY A 167 -6.01 -9.60 4.62
N THR A 168 -5.63 -8.62 3.79
CA THR A 168 -6.57 -7.77 3.05
C THR A 168 -6.94 -8.39 1.71
#